data_d3b263d3c7a2c0d490063001ace0ffdc
#
_entry.id   d3b263d3c7a2c0d490063001ace0ffdc
#
_cell.length_a   1.000
_cell.length_b   1.000
_cell.length_c   1.000
_cell.angle_alpha   90.00
_cell.angle_beta   90.00
_cell.angle_gamma   90.00
#
_symmetry.space_group_name_H-M   'P 1'
#
loop_
_entity.id
_entity.type
_entity.pdbx_description
1 polymer ?
#
loop_
_entity_poly.entity_id
_entity_poly.type
_entity_poly.pdbx_seq_one_letter_code
_entity_poly.pdbx_strand_id
1 'polypeptide(L)'
;MRNVWKLILSIGLVMTMVVTALGVTAFAAEEKKSDDEITLEKLLPKTLYVEKNKPAGLRCEVNAALDFKSLGGILYLPGSADTGKLRLAWTREDVTFSKDGKTYKSGKAPIAEAGKKVTYTVSNGTLSAPLTIRTMKGSPKVDALFFELDESKGSILEMQLDPDSEERAYGTVKVGDHKKKYIRIKTRGNSTSHMPKKPYTITVYDDDTYSDKDKTKLIDGVKTNKWTLLANYYDNSLIRNKIAEDLASDMGIGLKTRFVDVWMNGIFLGNYLLTPKNDYNCPENGYILEHDNNDAEDQFRFPGLHELAGDDHNRISICKVGDEAERKGVDSASIKKHFLKAWKAARDYDSEDYQNYFDLESWAKMYLMYDVSKTYSCFAGSLFMHRDGTGKNDKLIAGPAWDYDSAFGRTMHKFLSGVDIPTQVNAEGWYIDSIGIYGAEKPVNILQALGRHPSFMKEVSRVYNEHKWAFENMTANVDQQQKLLRKSAAMNNERWGTNSLSTEYVVAPNTMAAIGTGKYRLNYRVTLTWDDYVFNLREYCQKRTLWLSDHLAPGVKIDTFQIYPAGTK
;
A
#
# COMPACT_ATOMS: atom_id res chain seq x y z
N MET A 1 26.95 -10.78 -7.34
CA MET A 1 27.71 -9.61 -6.83
C MET A 1 27.60 -8.36 -7.72
N ARG A 2 27.68 -8.44 -9.04
CA ARG A 2 27.61 -7.23 -9.93
C ARG A 2 26.23 -6.54 -9.99
N ASN A 3 25.16 -7.24 -9.67
CA ASN A 3 23.79 -6.69 -9.68
C ASN A 3 23.38 -6.08 -8.33
N VAL A 4 24.02 -6.47 -7.24
CA VAL A 4 23.84 -5.89 -5.91
C VAL A 4 24.39 -4.46 -5.87
N TRP A 5 25.50 -4.20 -6.55
CA TRP A 5 26.08 -2.85 -6.65
C TRP A 5 25.23 -1.86 -7.46
N LYS A 6 24.49 -2.33 -8.48
CA LYS A 6 23.55 -1.46 -9.21
C LYS A 6 22.29 -1.13 -8.41
N LEU A 7 21.85 -2.04 -7.55
CA LEU A 7 20.76 -1.79 -6.60
C LEU A 7 21.20 -0.80 -5.52
N ILE A 8 22.44 -0.92 -5.02
CA ILE A 8 23.03 0.00 -4.04
C ILE A 8 23.19 1.40 -4.63
N LEU A 9 23.57 1.55 -5.90
CA LEU A 9 23.69 2.86 -6.56
C LEU A 9 22.34 3.55 -6.81
N SER A 10 21.30 2.78 -7.17
CA SER A 10 19.94 3.35 -7.30
C SER A 10 19.32 3.70 -5.94
N ILE A 11 19.61 2.93 -4.90
CA ILE A 11 19.21 3.21 -3.52
C ILE A 11 19.95 4.45 -2.99
N GLY A 12 21.23 4.61 -3.31
CA GLY A 12 22.03 5.78 -2.92
C GLY A 12 21.47 7.10 -3.48
N LEU A 13 21.03 7.13 -4.74
CA LEU A 13 20.46 8.33 -5.36
C LEU A 13 19.10 8.72 -4.78
N VAL A 14 18.29 7.73 -4.44
CA VAL A 14 16.97 7.93 -3.80
C VAL A 14 17.12 8.30 -2.32
N MET A 15 18.11 7.73 -1.62
CA MET A 15 18.43 8.12 -0.25
C MET A 15 18.80 9.60 -0.14
N THR A 16 19.56 10.13 -1.09
CA THR A 16 19.92 11.56 -1.10
C THR A 16 18.67 12.45 -1.19
N MET A 17 17.66 12.06 -1.96
CA MET A 17 16.40 12.81 -2.07
C MET A 17 15.54 12.76 -0.79
N VAL A 18 15.50 11.63 -0.11
CA VAL A 18 14.71 11.48 1.14
C VAL A 18 15.39 12.19 2.31
N VAL A 19 16.70 12.12 2.39
CA VAL A 19 17.51 12.72 3.47
C VAL A 19 17.47 14.25 3.40
N THR A 20 17.57 14.83 2.20
CA THR A 20 17.44 16.28 2.03
C THR A 20 16.03 16.78 2.30
N ALA A 21 15.01 15.98 2.02
CA ALA A 21 13.61 16.32 2.28
C ALA A 21 13.25 16.36 3.77
N LEU A 22 13.88 15.53 4.61
CA LEU A 22 13.63 15.50 6.06
C LEU A 22 14.44 16.54 6.84
N GLY A 23 15.27 17.35 6.15
CA GLY A 23 16.08 18.40 6.79
C GLY A 23 17.25 17.86 7.61
N VAL A 24 17.59 16.59 7.44
CA VAL A 24 18.71 15.95 8.09
C VAL A 24 19.87 15.89 7.10
N THR A 25 20.94 16.59 7.40
CA THR A 25 22.22 16.39 6.73
C THR A 25 22.80 15.07 7.19
N ALA A 26 22.41 13.96 6.54
CA ALA A 26 23.03 12.66 6.81
C ALA A 26 24.41 12.63 6.17
N PHE A 27 25.32 11.97 6.84
CA PHE A 27 26.63 11.57 6.34
C PHE A 27 26.47 10.57 5.17
N ALA A 28 26.06 11.07 4.00
CA ALA A 28 26.33 10.39 2.75
C ALA A 28 27.79 10.71 2.39
N ALA A 29 28.51 9.73 1.84
CA ALA A 29 29.84 9.95 1.33
C ALA A 29 29.88 11.29 0.56
N GLU A 30 30.75 12.19 0.94
CA GLU A 30 30.90 13.50 0.32
C GLU A 30 31.16 13.34 -1.18
N GLU A 31 30.09 13.34 -1.99
CA GLU A 31 30.25 13.74 -3.38
C GLU A 31 30.65 15.21 -3.36
N LYS A 32 31.84 15.50 -3.92
CA LYS A 32 32.39 16.83 -3.98
C LYS A 32 31.45 17.72 -4.78
N LYS A 33 30.67 18.54 -4.06
CA LYS A 33 29.77 19.52 -4.68
C LYS A 33 30.57 20.51 -5.50
N SER A 34 30.03 20.99 -6.62
CA SER A 34 30.66 22.03 -7.41
C SER A 34 30.70 23.36 -6.62
N ASP A 35 31.67 24.21 -6.89
CA ASP A 35 31.77 25.53 -6.24
C ASP A 35 30.51 26.38 -6.48
N ASP A 36 29.85 26.22 -7.63
CA ASP A 36 28.60 26.91 -7.96
C ASP A 36 27.42 26.41 -7.11
N GLU A 37 27.34 25.09 -6.82
CA GLU A 37 26.33 24.50 -5.94
C GLU A 37 26.49 24.98 -4.49
N ILE A 38 27.71 25.00 -3.98
CA ILE A 38 28.03 25.53 -2.65
C ILE A 38 27.66 27.03 -2.56
N THR A 39 27.85 27.79 -3.65
CA THR A 39 27.48 29.20 -3.70
C THR A 39 25.97 29.40 -3.59
N LEU A 40 25.17 28.61 -4.29
CA LEU A 40 23.69 28.68 -4.21
C LEU A 40 23.17 28.22 -2.85
N GLU A 41 23.78 27.25 -2.20
CA GLU A 41 23.41 26.82 -0.85
C GLU A 41 23.48 27.94 0.18
N LYS A 42 24.40 28.92 -0.01
CA LYS A 42 24.50 30.13 0.82
C LYS A 42 23.26 31.02 0.71
N LEU A 43 22.44 30.85 -0.32
CA LEU A 43 21.16 31.54 -0.50
C LEU A 43 19.96 30.75 -0.03
N LEU A 44 20.11 29.44 0.22
CA LEU A 44 18.99 28.62 0.68
C LEU A 44 18.46 29.14 2.02
N PRO A 45 17.16 29.45 2.12
CA PRO A 45 16.55 29.68 3.41
C PRO A 45 16.62 28.37 4.21
N LYS A 46 17.18 28.39 5.45
CA LYS A 46 17.30 27.18 6.28
C LYS A 46 16.02 26.37 6.32
N THR A 47 14.87 27.05 6.42
CA THR A 47 13.53 26.48 6.33
C THR A 47 12.63 27.49 5.64
N LEU A 48 12.06 27.07 4.52
CA LEU A 48 11.01 27.81 3.83
C LEU A 48 9.69 27.11 4.08
N TYR A 49 8.71 27.81 4.67
CA TYR A 49 7.45 27.23 5.07
C TYR A 49 6.28 28.20 4.88
N VAL A 50 5.07 27.68 4.94
CA VAL A 50 3.84 28.47 4.86
C VAL A 50 3.48 28.96 6.24
N GLU A 51 3.38 30.28 6.42
CA GLU A 51 2.93 30.93 7.64
C GLU A 51 1.52 31.52 7.43
N LYS A 52 0.79 31.66 8.52
CA LYS A 52 -0.57 32.23 8.63
C LYS A 52 -1.67 31.50 7.89
N ASN A 53 -2.74 31.29 8.65
CA ASN A 53 -3.92 30.51 8.30
C ASN A 53 -3.63 29.01 8.09
N LYS A 54 -4.56 28.17 8.46
CA LYS A 54 -4.40 26.71 8.34
C LYS A 54 -4.31 26.26 6.88
N PRO A 55 -3.38 25.37 6.51
CA PRO A 55 -2.36 24.77 7.37
C PRO A 55 -1.07 25.60 7.43
N ALA A 56 -0.59 25.88 8.64
CA ALA A 56 0.73 26.48 8.86
C ALA A 56 1.82 25.39 8.97
N GLY A 57 3.07 25.77 8.74
CA GLY A 57 4.23 24.89 8.92
C GLY A 57 4.52 23.93 7.77
N LEU A 58 3.78 23.99 6.67
CA LEU A 58 4.08 23.18 5.49
C LEU A 58 5.36 23.68 4.82
N ARG A 59 6.31 22.78 4.63
CA ARG A 59 7.61 23.11 4.08
C ARG A 59 7.56 23.20 2.56
N CYS A 60 8.27 24.18 2.02
CA CYS A 60 8.62 24.24 0.61
C CYS A 60 10.01 23.59 0.44
N GLU A 61 10.09 22.53 -0.33
CA GLU A 61 11.34 21.85 -0.63
C GLU A 61 12.06 22.63 -1.74
N VAL A 62 13.26 23.09 -1.46
CA VAL A 62 14.05 23.95 -2.36
C VAL A 62 15.40 23.30 -2.64
N ASN A 63 15.74 23.20 -3.92
CA ASN A 63 17.01 22.65 -4.39
C ASN A 63 17.64 23.59 -5.44
N ALA A 64 18.95 23.46 -5.65
CA ALA A 64 19.61 24.07 -6.81
C ALA A 64 19.08 23.43 -8.10
N ALA A 65 18.89 24.24 -9.14
CA ALA A 65 18.59 23.72 -10.47
C ALA A 65 19.85 23.08 -11.08
N LEU A 66 19.68 22.19 -12.05
CA LEU A 66 20.77 21.46 -12.70
C LEU A 66 21.83 22.37 -13.35
N ASP A 67 21.47 23.60 -13.71
CA ASP A 67 22.36 24.61 -14.26
C ASP A 67 23.14 25.37 -13.19
N PHE A 68 22.89 25.13 -11.90
CA PHE A 68 23.46 25.82 -10.74
C PHE A 68 23.35 27.36 -10.79
N LYS A 69 22.39 27.90 -11.57
CA LYS A 69 22.17 29.35 -11.71
C LYS A 69 20.90 29.82 -11.05
N SER A 70 20.03 28.88 -10.67
CA SER A 70 18.74 29.18 -10.08
C SER A 70 18.39 28.16 -9.01
N LEU A 71 17.42 28.53 -8.18
CA LEU A 71 16.80 27.66 -7.18
C LEU A 71 15.40 27.26 -7.65
N GLY A 72 15.07 25.99 -7.47
CA GLY A 72 13.74 25.46 -7.73
C GLY A 72 13.07 25.01 -6.43
N GLY A 73 11.80 25.31 -6.27
CA GLY A 73 11.03 24.89 -5.10
C GLY A 73 9.66 24.30 -5.47
N ILE A 74 9.22 23.35 -4.68
CA ILE A 74 7.86 22.79 -4.78
C ILE A 74 7.18 22.91 -3.41
N LEU A 75 5.99 23.50 -3.43
CA LEU A 75 5.12 23.61 -2.28
C LEU A 75 3.90 22.72 -2.48
N TYR A 76 3.76 21.69 -1.65
CA TYR A 76 2.62 20.80 -1.65
C TYR A 76 1.59 21.24 -0.61
N LEU A 77 0.34 21.43 -1.05
CA LEU A 77 -0.76 21.90 -0.22
C LEU A 77 -1.90 20.88 -0.17
N PRO A 78 -2.59 20.74 0.97
CA PRO A 78 -3.80 19.94 1.06
C PRO A 78 -4.91 20.50 0.17
N GLY A 79 -5.84 19.63 -0.24
CA GLY A 79 -6.95 19.99 -1.09
C GLY A 79 -7.86 21.09 -0.53
N SER A 80 -7.89 21.27 0.79
CA SER A 80 -8.67 22.31 1.49
C SER A 80 -7.97 23.67 1.59
N ALA A 81 -6.66 23.78 1.23
CA ALA A 81 -5.91 25.02 1.43
C ALA A 81 -6.42 26.18 0.55
N ASP A 82 -6.50 27.37 1.13
CA ASP A 82 -6.80 28.62 0.44
C ASP A 82 -5.48 29.35 0.11
N THR A 83 -5.02 29.23 -1.13
CA THR A 83 -3.74 29.78 -1.58
C THR A 83 -3.67 31.30 -1.47
N GLY A 84 -4.79 32.01 -1.58
CA GLY A 84 -4.85 33.47 -1.45
C GLY A 84 -4.47 33.99 -0.08
N LYS A 85 -4.67 33.17 0.97
CA LYS A 85 -4.40 33.52 2.36
C LYS A 85 -3.04 33.07 2.85
N LEU A 86 -2.36 32.17 2.11
CA LEU A 86 -1.07 31.62 2.54
C LEU A 86 0.09 32.56 2.17
N ARG A 87 1.11 32.60 3.02
CA ARG A 87 2.31 33.39 2.83
C ARG A 87 3.54 32.53 3.14
N LEU A 88 4.62 32.76 2.39
CA LEU A 88 5.92 32.15 2.66
C LEU A 88 6.62 32.85 3.81
N ALA A 89 7.23 32.04 4.67
CA ALA A 89 8.12 32.46 5.72
C ALA A 89 9.42 31.65 5.67
N TRP A 90 10.50 32.22 6.18
CA TRP A 90 11.81 31.59 6.23
C TRP A 90 12.53 31.99 7.52
N THR A 91 13.45 31.16 7.97
CA THR A 91 14.15 31.32 9.25
C THR A 91 15.51 32.00 9.13
N ARG A 92 16.02 32.13 7.91
CA ARG A 92 17.33 32.74 7.68
C ARG A 92 17.19 34.26 7.56
N GLU A 93 17.72 35.00 8.53
CA GLU A 93 17.49 36.45 8.67
C GLU A 93 18.22 37.30 7.63
N ASP A 94 19.41 36.84 7.15
CA ASP A 94 20.24 37.52 6.15
C ASP A 94 19.69 37.37 4.71
N VAL A 95 18.61 36.60 4.50
CA VAL A 95 18.04 36.38 3.16
C VAL A 95 16.75 37.18 2.97
N THR A 96 16.66 37.84 1.84
CA THR A 96 15.48 38.60 1.42
C THR A 96 14.90 38.04 0.13
N PHE A 97 13.58 38.14 -0.02
CA PHE A 97 12.85 37.78 -1.22
C PHE A 97 12.30 39.03 -1.89
N SER A 98 12.58 39.26 -3.16
CA SER A 98 12.05 40.38 -3.93
C SER A 98 11.36 39.91 -5.21
N LYS A 99 10.32 40.62 -5.63
CA LYS A 99 9.58 40.40 -6.87
C LYS A 99 8.94 41.69 -7.34
N ASP A 100 9.07 42.00 -8.63
CA ASP A 100 8.49 43.20 -9.27
C ASP A 100 8.86 44.50 -8.52
N GLY A 101 10.13 44.63 -8.13
CA GLY A 101 10.66 45.78 -7.39
C GLY A 101 10.27 45.85 -5.92
N LYS A 102 9.48 44.90 -5.40
CA LYS A 102 9.06 44.85 -4.01
C LYS A 102 9.83 43.79 -3.23
N THR A 103 10.44 44.18 -2.12
CA THR A 103 11.04 43.26 -1.16
C THR A 103 10.07 42.85 -0.06
N TYR A 104 10.06 41.57 0.27
CA TYR A 104 9.17 40.97 1.24
C TYR A 104 9.93 40.59 2.52
N LYS A 105 9.31 40.85 3.66
CA LYS A 105 9.72 40.26 4.95
C LYS A 105 9.18 38.84 5.05
N SER A 106 9.86 37.98 5.83
CA SER A 106 9.37 36.64 6.17
C SER A 106 7.92 36.70 6.67
N GLY A 107 7.08 35.78 6.22
CA GLY A 107 5.64 35.73 6.51
C GLY A 107 4.77 36.71 5.68
N LYS A 108 5.33 37.38 4.68
CA LYS A 108 4.61 38.37 3.84
C LYS A 108 4.63 38.04 2.34
N ALA A 109 5.55 37.18 1.87
CA ALA A 109 5.64 36.83 0.46
C ALA A 109 4.47 35.92 0.03
N PRO A 110 3.67 36.28 -1.00
CA PRO A 110 2.56 35.46 -1.45
C PRO A 110 3.07 34.17 -2.11
N ILE A 111 2.28 33.10 -2.02
CA ILE A 111 2.50 31.90 -2.82
C ILE A 111 1.81 32.02 -4.17
N ALA A 112 2.17 31.16 -5.12
CA ALA A 112 1.44 31.05 -6.38
C ALA A 112 0.10 30.34 -6.17
N GLU A 113 -0.87 30.57 -7.05
CA GLU A 113 -2.06 29.75 -7.15
C GLU A 113 -1.71 28.28 -7.46
N ALA A 114 -2.62 27.39 -7.14
CA ALA A 114 -2.46 25.98 -7.44
C ALA A 114 -2.20 25.71 -8.94
N GLY A 115 -1.17 24.95 -9.25
CA GLY A 115 -0.71 24.65 -10.60
C GLY A 115 0.15 25.75 -11.25
N LYS A 116 0.36 26.87 -10.56
CA LYS A 116 1.16 28.00 -11.04
C LYS A 116 2.54 28.06 -10.38
N LYS A 117 3.39 28.91 -10.91
CA LYS A 117 4.74 29.21 -10.38
C LYS A 117 4.82 30.67 -10.00
N VAL A 118 5.64 30.98 -9.01
CA VAL A 118 6.08 32.33 -8.67
C VAL A 118 7.59 32.33 -8.60
N THR A 119 8.21 33.35 -9.20
CA THR A 119 9.67 33.54 -9.14
C THR A 119 9.99 34.76 -8.28
N TYR A 120 10.88 34.55 -7.31
CA TYR A 120 11.48 35.57 -6.48
C TYR A 120 12.96 35.70 -6.81
N THR A 121 13.52 36.88 -6.66
CA THR A 121 14.96 37.04 -6.48
C THR A 121 15.26 36.88 -4.99
N VAL A 122 16.09 35.89 -4.66
CA VAL A 122 16.58 35.65 -3.30
C VAL A 122 17.96 36.25 -3.20
N SER A 123 18.24 37.04 -2.15
CA SER A 123 19.54 37.70 -1.95
C SER A 123 19.90 37.72 -0.47
N ASN A 124 21.22 37.56 -0.19
CA ASN A 124 21.82 37.79 1.12
C ASN A 124 22.68 39.06 1.18
N GLY A 125 22.47 39.96 0.22
CA GLY A 125 23.25 41.19 0.10
C GLY A 125 24.53 41.05 -0.72
N THR A 126 25.17 39.89 -0.74
CA THR A 126 26.41 39.62 -1.52
C THR A 126 26.09 38.77 -2.76
N LEU A 127 25.26 37.80 -2.59
CA LEU A 127 24.83 36.87 -3.65
C LEU A 127 23.35 37.06 -3.95
N SER A 128 22.95 36.79 -5.17
CA SER A 128 21.53 36.77 -5.54
C SER A 128 21.27 35.76 -6.64
N ALA A 129 20.12 35.08 -6.55
CA ALA A 129 19.67 34.11 -7.55
C ALA A 129 18.15 34.09 -7.66
N PRO A 130 17.58 33.69 -8.82
CA PRO A 130 16.16 33.45 -8.95
C PRO A 130 15.77 32.17 -8.21
N LEU A 131 14.68 32.22 -7.45
CA LEU A 131 13.99 31.10 -6.84
C LEU A 131 12.59 30.98 -7.44
N THR A 132 12.35 29.90 -8.18
CA THR A 132 11.04 29.62 -8.76
C THR A 132 10.32 28.55 -7.95
N ILE A 133 9.20 28.91 -7.32
CA ILE A 133 8.38 28.01 -6.52
C ILE A 133 7.12 27.63 -7.28
N ARG A 134 6.91 26.33 -7.47
CA ARG A 134 5.67 25.77 -8.00
C ARG A 134 4.76 25.34 -6.85
N THR A 135 3.50 25.77 -6.90
CA THR A 135 2.48 25.35 -5.93
C THR A 135 1.65 24.22 -6.50
N MET A 136 1.61 23.09 -5.80
CA MET A 136 0.73 21.96 -6.08
C MET A 136 -0.31 21.84 -4.97
N LYS A 137 -1.50 21.36 -5.30
CA LYS A 137 -2.61 21.24 -4.37
C LYS A 137 -3.33 19.90 -4.57
N GLY A 138 -3.56 19.18 -3.47
CA GLY A 138 -4.26 17.89 -3.47
C GLY A 138 -5.72 17.97 -3.92
N SER A 139 -6.32 16.82 -4.02
CA SER A 139 -7.75 16.68 -4.38
C SER A 139 -8.63 17.22 -3.25
N PRO A 140 -9.69 17.99 -3.56
CA PRO A 140 -10.49 18.67 -2.53
C PRO A 140 -11.21 17.75 -1.55
N LYS A 141 -11.50 16.51 -1.96
CA LYS A 141 -12.19 15.48 -1.16
C LYS A 141 -11.25 14.45 -0.56
N VAL A 142 -9.94 14.62 -0.72
CA VAL A 142 -8.92 13.79 -0.05
C VAL A 142 -8.46 14.52 1.19
N ASP A 143 -8.59 13.89 2.35
CA ASP A 143 -8.21 14.52 3.60
C ASP A 143 -6.69 14.62 3.74
N ALA A 144 -6.29 15.66 4.46
CA ALA A 144 -4.92 15.83 4.88
C ALA A 144 -4.68 15.12 6.22
N LEU A 145 -3.58 14.38 6.32
CA LEU A 145 -3.09 13.78 7.54
C LEU A 145 -1.76 14.43 7.90
N PHE A 146 -1.69 15.02 9.08
CA PHE A 146 -0.50 15.70 9.56
C PHE A 146 0.08 14.96 10.77
N PHE A 147 1.35 14.58 10.63
CA PHE A 147 2.18 14.15 11.74
C PHE A 147 3.02 15.32 12.25
N GLU A 148 2.98 15.54 13.55
CA GLU A 148 3.92 16.40 14.28
C GLU A 148 4.67 15.49 15.25
N LEU A 149 5.85 15.04 14.83
CA LEU A 149 6.68 14.11 15.59
C LEU A 149 7.76 14.86 16.38
N ASP A 150 8.02 14.37 17.57
CA ASP A 150 9.01 14.91 18.50
C ASP A 150 10.31 14.11 18.38
N GLU A 151 11.33 14.72 17.77
CA GLU A 151 12.63 14.09 17.55
C GLU A 151 13.39 13.77 18.85
N SER A 152 12.99 14.34 20.00
CA SER A 152 13.53 13.96 21.29
C SER A 152 12.95 12.65 21.85
N LYS A 153 11.89 12.14 21.23
CA LYS A 153 11.15 10.93 21.63
C LYS A 153 11.24 9.82 20.56
N GLY A 154 12.39 9.69 19.90
CA GLY A 154 12.64 8.69 18.89
C GLY A 154 13.19 9.27 17.59
N SER A 155 14.02 8.51 16.90
CA SER A 155 14.72 8.95 15.69
C SER A 155 13.84 8.79 14.46
N ILE A 156 13.33 9.90 13.91
CA ILE A 156 12.59 9.88 12.64
C ILE A 156 13.53 9.41 11.52
N LEU A 157 14.79 9.83 11.56
CA LEU A 157 15.78 9.48 10.55
C LEU A 157 16.03 7.97 10.54
N GLU A 158 16.32 7.37 11.69
CA GLU A 158 16.59 5.95 11.81
C GLU A 158 15.37 5.12 11.37
N MET A 159 14.16 5.48 11.85
CA MET A 159 12.92 4.86 11.41
C MET A 159 12.75 4.89 9.87
N GLN A 160 13.25 5.92 9.18
CA GLN A 160 13.14 6.05 7.73
C GLN A 160 14.26 5.30 6.97
N LEU A 161 15.46 5.28 7.50
CA LEU A 161 16.64 4.72 6.83
C LEU A 161 16.86 3.25 7.13
N ASP A 162 16.58 2.83 8.36
CA ASP A 162 16.74 1.45 8.81
C ASP A 162 15.41 0.87 9.33
N PRO A 163 14.56 0.34 8.43
CA PRO A 163 13.30 -0.27 8.84
C PRO A 163 13.46 -1.53 9.69
N ASP A 164 14.63 -2.16 9.67
CA ASP A 164 14.93 -3.37 10.45
C ASP A 164 15.31 -3.04 11.90
N SER A 165 15.67 -1.78 12.20
CA SER A 165 15.92 -1.33 13.58
C SER A 165 14.67 -1.36 14.47
N GLU A 166 13.48 -1.47 13.86
CA GLU A 166 12.20 -1.33 14.55
C GLU A 166 12.03 0.00 15.31
N GLU A 167 12.80 1.01 14.94
CA GLU A 167 12.75 2.34 15.58
C GLU A 167 11.33 2.93 15.49
N ARG A 168 10.96 3.68 16.52
CA ARG A 168 9.64 4.26 16.70
C ARG A 168 9.76 5.74 16.99
N ALA A 169 8.96 6.54 16.32
CA ALA A 169 8.82 7.95 16.61
C ALA A 169 7.49 8.25 17.32
N TYR A 170 7.46 9.30 18.12
CA TYR A 170 6.33 9.68 18.93
C TYR A 170 5.93 11.12 18.62
N GLY A 171 4.67 11.44 18.84
CA GLY A 171 4.14 12.78 18.59
C GLY A 171 2.64 12.76 18.47
N THR A 172 2.13 13.50 17.51
CA THR A 172 0.69 13.61 17.30
C THR A 172 0.30 13.42 15.85
N VAL A 173 -0.95 12.99 15.62
CA VAL A 173 -1.58 12.93 14.31
C VAL A 173 -2.88 13.74 14.30
N LYS A 174 -3.14 14.40 13.16
CA LYS A 174 -4.42 15.03 12.85
C LYS A 174 -4.86 14.61 11.45
N VAL A 175 -6.08 14.10 11.31
CA VAL A 175 -6.70 13.73 10.03
C VAL A 175 -7.88 14.64 9.77
N GLY A 176 -7.86 15.40 8.67
CA GLY A 176 -8.94 16.31 8.31
C GLY A 176 -9.36 17.21 9.48
N ASP A 177 -10.65 17.18 9.79
CA ASP A 177 -11.24 17.93 10.91
C ASP A 177 -11.27 17.17 12.24
N HIS A 178 -10.77 15.92 12.29
CA HIS A 178 -10.70 15.16 13.54
C HIS A 178 -9.79 15.85 14.58
N LYS A 179 -10.04 15.56 15.86
CA LYS A 179 -9.18 16.06 16.95
C LYS A 179 -7.78 15.47 16.81
N LYS A 180 -6.79 16.28 17.19
CA LYS A 180 -5.39 15.86 17.32
C LYS A 180 -5.26 14.74 18.35
N LYS A 181 -4.50 13.68 18.04
CA LYS A 181 -4.29 12.51 18.88
C LYS A 181 -2.81 12.24 19.07
N TYR A 182 -2.43 11.77 20.26
CA TYR A 182 -1.07 11.28 20.53
C TYR A 182 -0.85 9.94 19.87
N ILE A 183 0.33 9.76 19.30
CA ILE A 183 0.64 8.54 18.54
C ILE A 183 2.08 8.09 18.74
N ARG A 184 2.26 6.80 18.55
CA ARG A 184 3.51 6.18 18.18
C ARG A 184 3.41 5.68 16.74
N ILE A 185 4.42 5.94 15.93
CA ILE A 185 4.50 5.54 14.53
C ILE A 185 5.77 4.73 14.30
N LYS A 186 5.68 3.71 13.44
CA LYS A 186 6.84 2.98 12.90
C LYS A 186 6.60 2.61 11.44
N THR A 187 7.68 2.36 10.70
CA THR A 187 7.60 1.73 9.37
C THR A 187 7.05 0.31 9.49
N ARG A 188 6.49 -0.21 8.41
CA ARG A 188 5.92 -1.56 8.35
C ARG A 188 6.09 -2.20 6.99
N GLY A 189 5.79 -3.51 6.95
CA GLY A 189 5.82 -4.33 5.75
C GLY A 189 7.18 -4.99 5.56
N ASN A 190 7.20 -6.11 4.85
CA ASN A 190 8.42 -6.85 4.57
C ASN A 190 9.24 -6.13 3.48
N SER A 191 8.90 -6.33 2.21
CA SER A 191 9.60 -5.65 1.11
C SER A 191 9.29 -4.15 1.02
N THR A 192 8.08 -3.72 1.36
CA THR A 192 7.65 -2.32 1.22
C THR A 192 8.28 -1.37 2.24
N SER A 193 8.71 -1.87 3.41
CA SER A 193 9.44 -1.06 4.41
C SER A 193 10.80 -0.56 3.88
N HIS A 194 11.41 -1.30 2.94
CA HIS A 194 12.69 -0.93 2.32
C HIS A 194 12.54 -0.02 1.09
N MET A 195 11.29 0.25 0.65
CA MET A 195 11.04 1.12 -0.50
C MET A 195 11.18 2.61 -0.11
N PRO A 196 11.46 3.51 -1.07
CA PRO A 196 11.61 4.94 -0.81
C PRO A 196 10.40 5.55 -0.11
N LYS A 197 9.19 5.24 -0.56
CA LYS A 197 7.94 5.66 0.08
C LYS A 197 7.52 4.62 1.09
N LYS A 198 7.71 4.92 2.37
CA LYS A 198 7.48 4.00 3.49
C LYS A 198 5.99 3.87 3.84
N PRO A 199 5.48 2.66 4.06
CA PRO A 199 4.22 2.44 4.77
C PRO A 199 4.43 2.52 6.29
N TYR A 200 3.35 2.84 7.05
CA TYR A 200 3.45 3.04 8.49
C TYR A 200 2.37 2.29 9.27
N THR A 201 2.71 1.90 10.49
CA THR A 201 1.76 1.53 11.54
C THR A 201 1.70 2.65 12.58
N ILE A 202 0.47 3.04 12.96
CA ILE A 202 0.19 4.08 13.94
C ILE A 202 -0.51 3.42 15.12
N THR A 203 0.00 3.65 16.34
CA THR A 203 -0.70 3.33 17.58
C THR A 203 -1.14 4.62 18.25
N VAL A 204 -2.41 4.72 18.61
CA VAL A 204 -2.99 5.93 19.23
C VAL A 204 -3.02 5.77 20.74
N TYR A 205 -2.75 6.87 21.44
CA TYR A 205 -2.69 6.97 22.89
C TYR A 205 -3.56 8.12 23.41
N ASP A 206 -3.93 8.05 24.69
CA ASP A 206 -4.76 9.05 25.33
C ASP A 206 -4.01 10.36 25.52
N ASP A 207 -2.74 10.29 25.93
CA ASP A 207 -1.90 11.44 26.25
C ASP A 207 -0.43 11.25 25.80
N ASP A 208 0.42 12.20 26.16
CA ASP A 208 1.84 12.27 25.79
C ASP A 208 2.77 11.41 26.68
N THR A 209 2.21 10.65 27.61
CA THR A 209 2.96 9.61 28.34
C THR A 209 3.08 8.33 27.52
N TYR A 210 2.21 8.14 26.53
CA TYR A 210 2.14 6.96 25.66
C TYR A 210 1.97 5.65 26.42
N SER A 211 1.32 5.69 27.58
CA SER A 211 1.05 4.53 28.43
C SER A 211 -0.21 3.81 28.00
N ASP A 212 -1.32 4.54 27.95
CA ASP A 212 -2.64 3.99 27.70
C ASP A 212 -3.09 4.22 26.26
N LYS A 213 -3.52 3.12 25.60
CA LYS A 213 -3.97 3.16 24.22
C LYS A 213 -5.39 3.68 24.10
N ASP A 214 -5.61 4.68 23.25
CA ASP A 214 -6.92 5.24 22.93
C ASP A 214 -7.51 4.62 21.66
N LYS A 215 -8.70 4.02 21.77
CA LYS A 215 -9.48 3.60 20.60
C LYS A 215 -10.16 4.83 19.97
N THR A 216 -9.63 5.33 18.87
CA THR A 216 -10.13 6.51 18.18
C THR A 216 -10.69 6.17 16.80
N LYS A 217 -11.47 7.09 16.23
CA LYS A 217 -12.01 7.00 14.87
C LYS A 217 -11.21 7.92 13.96
N LEU A 218 -10.31 7.37 13.14
CA LEU A 218 -9.67 8.10 12.03
C LEU A 218 -10.42 7.88 10.71
N ILE A 219 -11.30 6.87 10.67
CA ILE A 219 -12.28 6.61 9.61
C ILE A 219 -13.64 6.44 10.26
N ASP A 220 -14.68 7.02 9.68
CA ASP A 220 -16.05 6.91 10.21
C ASP A 220 -16.50 5.45 10.29
N GLY A 221 -17.11 5.11 11.42
CA GLY A 221 -17.61 3.76 11.70
C GLY A 221 -16.54 2.74 12.13
N VAL A 222 -15.25 3.12 12.22
CA VAL A 222 -14.18 2.26 12.73
C VAL A 222 -13.56 2.86 13.99
N LYS A 223 -13.54 2.10 15.08
CA LYS A 223 -12.95 2.50 16.36
C LYS A 223 -11.84 1.55 16.76
N THR A 224 -10.59 1.97 16.64
CA THR A 224 -9.40 1.18 16.98
C THR A 224 -8.27 2.07 17.47
N ASN A 225 -7.31 1.47 18.16
CA ASN A 225 -6.06 2.14 18.53
C ASN A 225 -4.90 1.85 17.57
N LYS A 226 -5.09 0.99 16.58
CA LYS A 226 -4.06 0.63 15.59
C LYS A 226 -4.53 0.91 14.18
N TRP A 227 -3.77 1.73 13.48
CA TRP A 227 -4.04 2.15 12.11
C TRP A 227 -2.84 1.86 11.21
N THR A 228 -3.10 1.69 9.94
CA THR A 228 -2.08 1.44 8.92
C THR A 228 -2.21 2.46 7.81
N LEU A 229 -1.07 2.99 7.35
CA LEU A 229 -0.94 3.77 6.13
C LEU A 229 -0.25 2.90 5.08
N LEU A 230 -1.00 2.44 4.09
CA LEU A 230 -0.48 1.72 2.94
C LEU A 230 0.08 2.73 1.94
N ALA A 231 1.36 2.55 1.58
CA ALA A 231 2.05 3.50 0.72
C ALA A 231 1.64 3.38 -0.76
N ASN A 232 1.10 2.24 -1.17
CA ASN A 232 0.79 1.90 -2.56
C ASN A 232 2.00 2.16 -3.50
N TYR A 233 3.23 1.95 -2.99
CA TYR A 233 4.43 2.26 -3.77
C TYR A 233 4.60 1.34 -4.98
N TYR A 234 4.22 0.08 -4.84
CA TYR A 234 4.24 -0.87 -5.96
C TYR A 234 3.11 -0.65 -6.97
N ASP A 235 2.05 0.03 -6.59
CA ASP A 235 0.89 0.30 -7.44
C ASP A 235 0.95 1.71 -8.05
N ASN A 236 1.38 1.81 -9.30
CA ASN A 236 1.44 3.08 -10.03
C ASN A 236 0.07 3.73 -10.26
N SER A 237 -1.03 2.98 -10.17
CA SER A 237 -2.39 3.53 -10.19
C SER A 237 -2.79 4.15 -8.84
N LEU A 238 -2.16 3.73 -7.73
CA LEU A 238 -2.44 4.08 -6.33
C LEU A 238 -3.78 3.54 -5.79
N ILE A 239 -4.61 2.87 -6.59
CA ILE A 239 -6.01 2.58 -6.24
C ILE A 239 -6.37 1.08 -6.17
N ARG A 240 -5.46 0.16 -6.49
CA ARG A 240 -5.76 -1.30 -6.47
C ARG A 240 -6.20 -1.81 -5.11
N ASN A 241 -5.47 -1.46 -4.04
CA ASN A 241 -5.88 -1.80 -2.68
C ASN A 241 -7.28 -1.24 -2.34
N LYS A 242 -7.60 -0.04 -2.80
CA LYS A 242 -8.93 0.56 -2.57
C LYS A 242 -10.03 -0.22 -3.28
N ILE A 243 -9.82 -0.60 -4.55
CA ILE A 243 -10.80 -1.38 -5.32
C ILE A 243 -11.02 -2.76 -4.69
N ALA A 244 -9.95 -3.41 -4.26
CA ALA A 244 -10.03 -4.70 -3.57
C ALA A 244 -10.80 -4.60 -2.25
N GLU A 245 -10.44 -3.62 -1.41
CA GLU A 245 -11.08 -3.44 -0.10
C GLU A 245 -12.56 -3.03 -0.22
N ASP A 246 -12.91 -2.24 -1.23
CA ASP A 246 -14.31 -1.90 -1.49
C ASP A 246 -15.11 -3.15 -1.90
N LEU A 247 -14.59 -3.94 -2.85
CA LEU A 247 -15.22 -5.20 -3.26
C LEU A 247 -15.33 -6.18 -2.09
N ALA A 248 -14.26 -6.33 -1.30
CA ALA A 248 -14.28 -7.19 -0.12
C ALA A 248 -15.25 -6.68 0.95
N SER A 249 -15.38 -5.36 1.13
CA SER A 249 -16.34 -4.75 2.06
C SER A 249 -17.79 -4.96 1.61
N ASP A 250 -18.04 -4.90 0.30
CA ASP A 250 -19.37 -5.20 -0.28
C ASP A 250 -19.76 -6.67 -0.06
N MET A 251 -18.77 -7.56 0.10
CA MET A 251 -18.97 -8.96 0.48
C MET A 251 -18.88 -9.22 2.00
N GLY A 252 -18.58 -8.19 2.81
CA GLY A 252 -18.51 -8.29 4.27
C GLY A 252 -17.21 -8.86 4.85
N ILE A 253 -16.15 -8.98 4.06
CA ILE A 253 -14.83 -9.49 4.49
C ILE A 253 -13.70 -8.46 4.32
N GLY A 254 -14.01 -7.21 3.95
CA GLY A 254 -13.04 -6.14 3.73
C GLY A 254 -12.88 -5.22 4.93
N LEU A 255 -11.86 -4.38 4.86
CA LEU A 255 -11.59 -3.32 5.79
C LEU A 255 -12.05 -1.97 5.22
N LYS A 256 -12.54 -1.08 6.08
CA LYS A 256 -12.83 0.29 5.67
C LYS A 256 -11.55 1.04 5.39
N THR A 257 -11.49 1.70 4.24
CA THR A 257 -10.31 2.42 3.78
C THR A 257 -10.65 3.85 3.36
N ARG A 258 -9.65 4.73 3.47
CA ARG A 258 -9.77 6.14 3.10
C ARG A 258 -8.45 6.66 2.55
N PHE A 259 -8.48 7.35 1.41
CA PHE A 259 -7.30 8.04 0.91
C PHE A 259 -6.99 9.28 1.76
N VAL A 260 -5.71 9.50 2.02
CA VAL A 260 -5.18 10.67 2.72
C VAL A 260 -3.91 11.16 2.05
N ASP A 261 -3.75 12.47 1.98
CA ASP A 261 -2.49 13.11 1.64
C ASP A 261 -1.72 13.38 2.93
N VAL A 262 -0.47 12.93 3.03
CA VAL A 262 0.27 12.85 4.30
C VAL A 262 1.42 13.85 4.36
N TRP A 263 1.52 14.56 5.47
CA TRP A 263 2.65 15.42 5.83
C TRP A 263 3.25 14.96 7.17
N MET A 264 4.57 14.96 7.24
CA MET A 264 5.34 14.67 8.46
C MET A 264 6.25 15.86 8.75
N ASN A 265 6.09 16.51 9.90
CA ASN A 265 6.82 17.72 10.29
C ASN A 265 6.86 18.77 9.15
N GLY A 266 5.71 18.94 8.46
CA GLY A 266 5.52 19.87 7.36
C GLY A 266 5.98 19.38 5.98
N ILE A 267 6.66 18.23 5.88
CA ILE A 267 7.13 17.65 4.61
C ILE A 267 6.06 16.74 4.04
N PHE A 268 5.74 16.90 2.76
CA PHE A 268 4.77 16.05 2.07
C PHE A 268 5.36 14.65 1.82
N LEU A 269 4.69 13.61 2.29
CA LEU A 269 5.12 12.22 2.11
C LEU A 269 4.41 11.51 0.94
N GLY A 270 3.34 12.07 0.40
CA GLY A 270 2.58 11.45 -0.69
C GLY A 270 1.13 11.14 -0.32
N ASN A 271 0.44 10.48 -1.24
CA ASN A 271 -0.90 9.96 -1.03
C ASN A 271 -0.82 8.54 -0.47
N TYR A 272 -1.63 8.22 0.54
CA TYR A 272 -1.68 6.95 1.23
C TYR A 272 -3.11 6.43 1.33
N LEU A 273 -3.26 5.13 1.53
CA LEU A 273 -4.52 4.52 1.91
C LEU A 273 -4.50 4.23 3.41
N LEU A 274 -5.32 4.95 4.18
CA LEU A 274 -5.52 4.74 5.61
C LEU A 274 -6.52 3.60 5.82
N THR A 275 -6.20 2.66 6.72
CA THR A 275 -7.04 1.52 7.08
C THR A 275 -6.80 1.14 8.56
N PRO A 276 -7.75 0.50 9.26
CA PRO A 276 -7.40 -0.15 10.52
C PRO A 276 -6.35 -1.25 10.27
N LYS A 277 -5.57 -1.60 11.29
CA LYS A 277 -4.66 -2.73 11.18
C LYS A 277 -5.49 -4.01 11.01
N ASN A 278 -5.03 -4.94 10.20
CA ASN A 278 -5.74 -6.18 9.86
C ASN A 278 -6.09 -7.09 11.05
N ASP A 279 -5.43 -6.92 12.21
CA ASP A 279 -5.70 -7.64 13.46
C ASP A 279 -6.57 -6.87 14.48
N TYR A 280 -7.19 -5.75 14.07
CA TYR A 280 -7.90 -4.86 15.00
C TYR A 280 -9.14 -5.48 15.64
N ASN A 281 -9.80 -6.41 14.94
CA ASN A 281 -11.01 -7.11 15.35
C ASN A 281 -10.73 -8.55 15.84
N CYS A 282 -9.57 -8.82 16.45
CA CYS A 282 -9.32 -10.14 17.00
C CYS A 282 -10.42 -10.52 17.99
N PRO A 283 -11.13 -11.64 17.81
CA PRO A 283 -12.17 -12.10 18.72
C PRO A 283 -11.59 -12.40 20.11
N GLU A 284 -12.27 -11.93 21.15
CA GLU A 284 -11.83 -12.10 22.54
C GLU A 284 -11.65 -13.59 22.94
N ASN A 285 -12.53 -14.46 22.42
CA ASN A 285 -12.49 -15.90 22.70
C ASN A 285 -11.80 -16.73 21.62
N GLY A 286 -11.16 -16.08 20.66
CA GLY A 286 -10.60 -16.72 19.47
C GLY A 286 -9.19 -16.25 19.14
N TYR A 287 -8.82 -16.36 17.88
CA TYR A 287 -7.51 -15.99 17.40
C TYR A 287 -7.53 -15.61 15.91
N ILE A 288 -6.47 -14.90 15.48
CA ILE A 288 -6.20 -14.56 14.07
C ILE A 288 -4.95 -15.27 13.62
N LEU A 289 -5.02 -15.86 12.44
CA LEU A 289 -3.92 -16.52 11.73
C LEU A 289 -3.68 -15.84 10.39
N GLU A 290 -2.44 -15.94 9.92
CA GLU A 290 -2.04 -15.55 8.58
C GLU A 290 -1.26 -16.70 7.92
N HIS A 291 -1.67 -17.09 6.72
CA HIS A 291 -0.77 -17.86 5.87
C HIS A 291 0.31 -16.90 5.36
N ASP A 292 1.50 -17.03 5.90
CA ASP A 292 2.64 -16.16 5.63
C ASP A 292 3.92 -16.97 5.51
N ASN A 293 4.62 -16.80 4.40
CA ASN A 293 5.88 -17.49 4.13
C ASN A 293 7.11 -16.75 4.67
N ASN A 294 6.92 -15.58 5.28
CA ASN A 294 7.99 -14.88 5.98
C ASN A 294 8.24 -15.49 7.36
N ASP A 295 9.45 -15.32 7.86
CA ASP A 295 9.78 -15.77 9.22
C ASP A 295 9.09 -14.86 10.25
N ALA A 296 8.38 -15.48 11.19
CA ALA A 296 7.72 -14.84 12.32
C ALA A 296 8.00 -15.62 13.60
N GLU A 297 7.96 -14.94 14.76
CA GLU A 297 8.28 -15.54 16.05
C GLU A 297 7.32 -16.69 16.43
N ASP A 298 6.02 -16.49 16.18
CA ASP A 298 4.98 -17.45 16.53
C ASP A 298 4.32 -18.04 15.27
N GLN A 299 4.96 -19.07 14.74
CA GLN A 299 4.52 -19.73 13.50
C GLN A 299 4.66 -21.25 13.58
N PHE A 300 3.92 -21.94 12.73
CA PHE A 300 4.06 -23.37 12.51
C PHE A 300 3.94 -23.72 11.03
N ARG A 301 4.56 -24.81 10.64
CA ARG A 301 4.51 -25.38 9.29
C ARG A 301 3.39 -26.38 9.16
N PHE A 302 2.85 -26.50 7.95
CA PHE A 302 1.89 -27.53 7.59
C PHE A 302 2.27 -28.18 6.25
N PRO A 303 1.96 -29.51 6.10
CA PRO A 303 2.38 -30.23 4.90
C PRO A 303 1.67 -29.72 3.66
N GLY A 304 2.37 -29.71 2.54
CA GLY A 304 1.80 -29.42 1.22
C GLY A 304 0.78 -30.44 0.75
N LEU A 305 0.15 -30.24 -0.43
CA LEU A 305 -0.72 -31.24 -1.07
C LEU A 305 0.07 -32.45 -1.54
N HIS A 306 1.35 -32.29 -1.84
CA HIS A 306 2.26 -33.37 -2.17
C HIS A 306 3.43 -33.34 -1.22
N GLU A 307 3.74 -34.49 -0.62
CA GLU A 307 4.92 -34.69 0.23
C GLU A 307 6.19 -34.68 -0.64
N LEU A 308 6.55 -33.53 -1.19
CA LEU A 308 7.87 -33.35 -1.75
C LEU A 308 8.81 -32.92 -0.61
N ALA A 309 9.85 -33.69 -0.40
CA ALA A 309 10.91 -33.35 0.54
C ALA A 309 11.44 -31.95 0.23
N GLY A 310 11.28 -31.01 1.17
CA GLY A 310 11.77 -29.64 1.06
C GLY A 310 10.70 -28.56 0.95
N ASP A 311 9.43 -28.85 1.14
CA ASP A 311 8.35 -27.85 1.08
C ASP A 311 8.30 -27.03 2.39
N ASP A 312 9.27 -26.12 2.53
CA ASP A 312 9.41 -25.23 3.68
C ASP A 312 8.48 -24.01 3.63
N HIS A 313 7.63 -23.89 2.60
CA HIS A 313 6.95 -22.65 2.25
C HIS A 313 5.52 -22.54 2.78
N ASN A 314 4.95 -23.58 3.38
CA ASN A 314 3.61 -23.53 3.95
C ASN A 314 3.68 -23.24 5.45
N ARG A 315 3.53 -21.97 5.81
CA ARG A 315 3.60 -21.53 7.20
C ARG A 315 2.33 -20.81 7.60
N ILE A 316 1.93 -20.98 8.84
CA ILE A 316 0.87 -20.20 9.49
C ILE A 316 1.49 -19.42 10.63
N SER A 317 1.35 -18.12 10.58
CA SER A 317 1.70 -17.21 11.67
C SER A 317 0.49 -16.99 12.56
N ILE A 318 0.68 -17.04 13.88
CA ILE A 318 -0.33 -16.68 14.87
C ILE A 318 -0.24 -15.18 15.11
N CYS A 319 -1.08 -14.41 14.44
CA CYS A 319 -1.01 -12.95 14.48
C CYS A 319 -1.46 -12.37 15.81
N LYS A 320 -2.48 -13.00 16.42
CA LYS A 320 -3.02 -12.58 17.70
C LYS A 320 -3.91 -13.66 18.30
N VAL A 321 -3.85 -13.80 19.61
CA VAL A 321 -4.82 -14.57 20.42
C VAL A 321 -5.64 -13.54 21.23
N GLY A 322 -6.93 -13.78 21.40
CA GLY A 322 -7.81 -12.93 22.19
C GLY A 322 -7.58 -13.13 23.70
N ASP A 323 -7.73 -12.07 24.47
CA ASP A 323 -7.39 -12.08 25.91
C ASP A 323 -8.17 -13.15 26.71
N GLU A 324 -9.43 -13.42 26.35
CA GLU A 324 -10.24 -14.47 26.97
C GLU A 324 -9.82 -15.88 26.52
N ALA A 325 -9.36 -16.02 25.27
CA ALA A 325 -8.84 -17.28 24.77
C ALA A 325 -7.54 -17.66 25.50
N GLU A 326 -6.62 -16.70 25.66
CA GLU A 326 -5.38 -16.90 26.43
C GLU A 326 -5.65 -17.31 27.89
N ARG A 327 -6.60 -16.61 28.56
CA ARG A 327 -7.02 -16.95 29.93
C ARG A 327 -7.60 -18.36 30.05
N LYS A 328 -8.18 -18.87 28.98
CA LYS A 328 -8.71 -20.25 28.89
C LYS A 328 -7.66 -21.28 28.47
N GLY A 329 -6.41 -20.87 28.34
CA GLY A 329 -5.27 -21.74 28.00
C GLY A 329 -5.17 -22.09 26.53
N VAL A 330 -5.68 -21.23 25.64
CA VAL A 330 -5.45 -21.37 24.18
C VAL A 330 -4.02 -20.95 23.89
N ASP A 331 -3.24 -21.90 23.44
CA ASP A 331 -1.82 -21.77 23.12
C ASP A 331 -1.53 -22.15 21.66
N SER A 332 -0.32 -21.89 21.21
CA SER A 332 0.14 -22.22 19.86
C SER A 332 0.00 -23.71 19.53
N ALA A 333 0.16 -24.62 20.50
CA ALA A 333 0.03 -26.04 20.28
C ALA A 333 -1.42 -26.45 20.01
N SER A 334 -2.38 -25.88 20.74
CA SER A 334 -3.81 -26.11 20.54
C SER A 334 -4.31 -25.54 19.23
N ILE A 335 -3.86 -24.34 18.86
CA ILE A 335 -4.14 -23.69 17.59
C ILE A 335 -3.62 -24.53 16.41
N LYS A 336 -2.34 -24.90 16.46
CA LYS A 336 -1.72 -25.80 15.46
C LYS A 336 -2.50 -27.11 15.31
N LYS A 337 -2.83 -27.75 16.42
CA LYS A 337 -3.60 -29.02 16.41
C LYS A 337 -4.96 -28.86 15.72
N HIS A 338 -5.68 -27.76 15.98
CA HIS A 338 -6.96 -27.47 15.33
C HIS A 338 -6.76 -27.23 13.83
N PHE A 339 -5.81 -26.36 13.45
CA PHE A 339 -5.52 -26.05 12.05
C PHE A 339 -5.14 -27.31 11.25
N LEU A 340 -4.25 -28.17 11.79
CA LEU A 340 -3.85 -29.41 11.10
C LEU A 340 -5.02 -30.39 10.90
N LYS A 341 -6.01 -30.42 11.79
CA LYS A 341 -7.25 -31.20 11.58
C LYS A 341 -8.08 -30.62 10.46
N ALA A 342 -8.27 -29.29 10.44
CA ALA A 342 -8.96 -28.59 9.37
C ALA A 342 -8.27 -28.82 8.01
N TRP A 343 -6.95 -28.70 7.98
CA TRP A 343 -6.15 -28.93 6.78
C TRP A 343 -6.24 -30.37 6.27
N LYS A 344 -6.22 -31.35 7.18
CA LYS A 344 -6.43 -32.76 6.81
C LYS A 344 -7.81 -32.98 6.18
N ALA A 345 -8.86 -32.41 6.77
CA ALA A 345 -10.21 -32.50 6.22
C ALA A 345 -10.35 -31.82 4.84
N ALA A 346 -9.70 -30.65 4.64
CA ALA A 346 -9.70 -29.94 3.35
C ALA A 346 -9.04 -30.73 2.21
N ARG A 347 -8.14 -31.66 2.52
CA ARG A 347 -7.46 -32.51 1.54
C ARG A 347 -8.12 -33.89 1.34
N ASP A 348 -9.14 -34.20 2.10
CA ASP A 348 -9.90 -35.43 1.94
C ASP A 348 -11.07 -35.21 0.96
N TYR A 349 -10.78 -35.36 -0.31
CA TYR A 349 -11.73 -35.07 -1.41
C TYR A 349 -12.87 -36.05 -1.53
N ASP A 350 -12.79 -37.19 -0.85
CA ASP A 350 -13.86 -38.21 -0.77
C ASP A 350 -14.84 -37.94 0.40
N SER A 351 -14.58 -36.88 1.20
CA SER A 351 -15.34 -36.51 2.37
C SER A 351 -15.82 -35.05 2.33
N GLU A 352 -16.96 -34.78 2.96
CA GLU A 352 -17.45 -33.42 3.18
C GLU A 352 -17.12 -32.90 4.62
N ASP A 353 -16.25 -33.58 5.35
CA ASP A 353 -15.89 -33.23 6.74
C ASP A 353 -15.25 -31.85 6.87
N TYR A 354 -14.61 -31.32 5.80
CA TYR A 354 -14.05 -29.98 5.78
C TYR A 354 -15.06 -28.90 6.16
N GLN A 355 -16.37 -29.11 5.87
CA GLN A 355 -17.47 -28.21 6.23
C GLN A 355 -17.63 -28.03 7.74
N ASN A 356 -17.12 -28.97 8.54
CA ASN A 356 -17.13 -28.85 10.00
C ASN A 356 -16.03 -27.88 10.52
N TYR A 357 -15.03 -27.56 9.71
CA TYR A 357 -13.88 -26.75 10.09
C TYR A 357 -13.83 -25.39 9.43
N PHE A 358 -14.42 -25.22 8.24
CA PHE A 358 -14.37 -24.00 7.46
C PHE A 358 -15.77 -23.36 7.36
N ASP A 359 -15.84 -22.06 7.56
CA ASP A 359 -17.02 -21.27 7.24
C ASP A 359 -17.09 -21.05 5.73
N LEU A 360 -17.92 -21.85 5.06
CA LEU A 360 -17.90 -21.96 3.60
C LEU A 360 -18.16 -20.65 2.90
N GLU A 361 -19.04 -19.81 3.44
CA GLU A 361 -19.39 -18.53 2.85
C GLU A 361 -18.20 -17.57 2.85
N SER A 362 -17.52 -17.40 3.97
CA SER A 362 -16.35 -16.52 4.06
C SER A 362 -15.18 -17.02 3.18
N TRP A 363 -14.97 -18.33 3.14
CA TRP A 363 -13.94 -18.91 2.26
C TRP A 363 -14.29 -18.80 0.79
N ALA A 364 -15.58 -18.92 0.40
CA ALA A 364 -16.04 -18.67 -0.96
C ALA A 364 -15.83 -17.19 -1.37
N LYS A 365 -16.11 -16.24 -0.47
CA LYS A 365 -15.82 -14.82 -0.67
C LYS A 365 -14.33 -14.58 -0.87
N MET A 366 -13.48 -15.19 -0.05
CA MET A 366 -12.03 -15.09 -0.17
C MET A 366 -11.51 -15.75 -1.46
N TYR A 367 -12.03 -16.90 -1.83
CA TYR A 367 -11.74 -17.54 -3.12
C TYR A 367 -12.02 -16.58 -4.29
N LEU A 368 -13.20 -15.97 -4.30
CA LEU A 368 -13.57 -14.97 -5.30
C LEU A 368 -12.65 -13.75 -5.29
N MET A 369 -12.27 -13.25 -4.11
CA MET A 369 -11.34 -12.12 -4.01
C MET A 369 -10.00 -12.43 -4.66
N TYR A 370 -9.42 -13.58 -4.38
CA TYR A 370 -8.14 -13.97 -4.97
C TYR A 370 -8.24 -14.31 -6.44
N ASP A 371 -9.33 -14.95 -6.85
CA ASP A 371 -9.54 -15.30 -8.25
C ASP A 371 -9.82 -14.07 -9.12
N VAL A 372 -10.66 -13.13 -8.66
CA VAL A 372 -10.95 -11.91 -9.41
C VAL A 372 -9.74 -10.99 -9.50
N SER A 373 -9.00 -10.85 -8.42
CA SER A 373 -7.87 -9.93 -8.35
C SER A 373 -6.60 -10.50 -8.98
N LYS A 374 -6.48 -11.82 -9.01
CA LYS A 374 -5.27 -12.56 -9.40
C LYS A 374 -4.03 -12.03 -8.69
N THR A 375 -4.17 -11.76 -7.37
CA THR A 375 -3.05 -11.26 -6.58
C THR A 375 -2.01 -12.34 -6.35
N TYR A 376 -0.75 -11.97 -6.48
CA TYR A 376 0.37 -12.85 -6.17
C TYR A 376 0.44 -13.21 -4.67
N SER A 377 -0.01 -12.30 -3.81
CA SER A 377 0.11 -12.43 -2.34
C SER A 377 -0.62 -13.67 -1.79
N CYS A 378 -1.63 -14.21 -2.48
CA CYS A 378 -2.36 -15.37 -1.98
C CYS A 378 -1.51 -16.64 -1.78
N PHE A 379 -0.33 -16.70 -2.38
CA PHE A 379 0.60 -17.83 -2.27
C PHE A 379 1.86 -17.50 -1.48
N ALA A 380 2.14 -16.21 -1.29
CA ALA A 380 3.36 -15.75 -0.62
C ALA A 380 3.12 -15.27 0.82
N GLY A 381 1.88 -15.01 1.16
CA GLY A 381 1.47 -14.45 2.45
C GLY A 381 0.13 -13.74 2.35
N SER A 382 -0.27 -13.05 3.43
CA SER A 382 -1.44 -12.17 3.47
C SER A 382 -2.81 -12.84 3.30
N LEU A 383 -2.91 -14.16 3.39
CA LEU A 383 -4.18 -14.85 3.52
C LEU A 383 -4.54 -14.95 5.01
N PHE A 384 -5.41 -14.04 5.46
CA PHE A 384 -5.87 -13.99 6.84
C PHE A 384 -7.07 -14.89 7.08
N MET A 385 -7.13 -15.46 8.27
CA MET A 385 -8.27 -16.19 8.78
C MET A 385 -8.36 -16.02 10.30
N HIS A 386 -9.54 -16.19 10.84
CA HIS A 386 -9.76 -16.12 12.28
C HIS A 386 -10.73 -17.21 12.75
N ARG A 387 -10.79 -17.39 14.04
CA ARG A 387 -11.76 -18.25 14.70
C ARG A 387 -12.34 -17.47 15.87
N ASP A 388 -13.67 -17.37 15.95
CA ASP A 388 -14.34 -16.49 16.92
C ASP A 388 -14.38 -17.09 18.32
N GLY A 389 -14.22 -18.40 18.41
CA GLY A 389 -14.16 -19.14 19.67
C GLY A 389 -13.31 -20.39 19.52
N THR A 390 -13.33 -21.24 20.54
CA THR A 390 -12.56 -22.50 20.60
C THR A 390 -13.44 -23.71 20.81
N GLY A 391 -14.76 -23.53 20.72
CA GLY A 391 -15.76 -24.60 20.83
C GLY A 391 -15.72 -25.57 19.64
N LYS A 392 -16.39 -26.69 19.78
CA LYS A 392 -16.42 -27.75 18.75
C LYS A 392 -16.98 -27.24 17.41
N ASN A 393 -17.95 -26.33 17.47
CA ASN A 393 -18.66 -25.82 16.28
C ASN A 393 -18.08 -24.53 15.74
N ASP A 394 -17.04 -23.95 16.38
CA ASP A 394 -16.40 -22.75 15.90
C ASP A 394 -15.48 -23.08 14.70
N LYS A 395 -15.72 -22.45 13.58
CA LYS A 395 -15.05 -22.71 12.31
C LYS A 395 -13.96 -21.68 12.04
N LEU A 396 -13.04 -22.00 11.15
CA LEU A 396 -12.12 -21.04 10.55
C LEU A 396 -12.88 -20.17 9.55
N ILE A 397 -12.87 -18.89 9.78
CA ILE A 397 -13.51 -17.84 8.98
C ILE A 397 -12.41 -17.14 8.18
N ALA A 398 -12.58 -17.03 6.87
CA ALA A 398 -11.61 -16.31 6.02
C ALA A 398 -11.79 -14.80 6.13
N GLY A 399 -10.67 -14.08 6.19
CA GLY A 399 -10.63 -12.62 6.26
C GLY A 399 -9.82 -12.08 7.43
N PRO A 400 -9.59 -10.75 7.44
CA PRO A 400 -9.99 -9.81 6.40
C PRO A 400 -9.17 -9.95 5.11
N ALA A 401 -9.72 -9.47 3.99
CA ALA A 401 -8.98 -9.30 2.75
C ALA A 401 -7.82 -8.32 2.96
N TRP A 402 -6.65 -8.61 2.37
CA TRP A 402 -5.44 -7.80 2.58
C TRP A 402 -4.43 -7.95 1.44
N ASP A 403 -3.68 -6.84 1.13
CA ASP A 403 -2.51 -6.83 0.25
C ASP A 403 -2.79 -7.10 -1.23
N TYR A 404 -3.40 -6.11 -1.89
CA TYR A 404 -3.77 -6.17 -3.31
C TYR A 404 -3.02 -5.15 -4.18
N ASP A 405 -1.84 -4.70 -3.79
CA ASP A 405 -1.06 -3.76 -4.58
C ASP A 405 -0.42 -4.43 -5.83
N SER A 406 -0.27 -5.76 -5.80
CA SER A 406 0.16 -6.61 -6.92
C SER A 406 -0.99 -7.45 -7.46
N ALA A 407 -2.07 -6.81 -7.91
CA ALA A 407 -3.32 -7.43 -8.30
C ALA A 407 -3.95 -6.75 -9.54
N PHE A 408 -5.08 -7.27 -10.00
CA PHE A 408 -5.89 -6.70 -11.09
C PHE A 408 -5.08 -6.38 -12.34
N GLY A 409 -4.45 -7.39 -12.93
CA GLY A 409 -3.68 -7.28 -14.17
C GLY A 409 -2.24 -6.79 -13.99
N ARG A 410 -1.81 -6.54 -12.75
CA ARG A 410 -0.44 -6.20 -12.41
C ARG A 410 0.25 -7.39 -11.73
N THR A 411 1.51 -7.63 -12.06
CA THR A 411 2.37 -8.60 -11.36
C THR A 411 3.64 -7.92 -10.86
N MET A 412 4.28 -8.50 -9.87
CA MET A 412 5.62 -8.08 -9.47
C MET A 412 6.63 -8.40 -10.57
N HIS A 413 7.69 -7.59 -10.66
CA HIS A 413 8.72 -7.75 -11.67
C HIS A 413 9.27 -9.19 -11.68
N LYS A 414 9.61 -9.68 -12.85
CA LYS A 414 10.23 -11.00 -13.11
C LYS A 414 11.37 -11.37 -12.13
N PHE A 415 12.00 -10.37 -11.51
CA PHE A 415 13.02 -10.54 -10.49
C PHE A 415 12.53 -11.29 -9.25
N LEU A 416 11.29 -11.10 -8.82
CA LEU A 416 10.72 -11.77 -7.65
C LEU A 416 10.02 -13.09 -8.01
N SER A 417 9.47 -13.19 -9.22
CA SER A 417 8.74 -14.39 -9.62
C SER A 417 9.58 -15.39 -10.41
N GLY A 418 10.65 -14.94 -11.08
CA GLY A 418 11.47 -15.80 -11.97
C GLY A 418 10.70 -16.43 -13.14
N VAL A 419 9.38 -16.40 -13.14
CA VAL A 419 8.46 -17.12 -14.02
C VAL A 419 7.58 -16.11 -14.75
N ASP A 420 7.42 -16.33 -16.05
CA ASP A 420 6.39 -15.66 -16.84
C ASP A 420 5.05 -16.36 -16.55
N ILE A 421 4.15 -15.70 -15.81
CA ILE A 421 2.85 -16.25 -15.44
C ILE A 421 1.74 -15.51 -16.22
N PRO A 422 1.45 -15.91 -17.46
CA PRO A 422 0.47 -15.22 -18.30
C PRO A 422 -0.93 -15.16 -17.68
N THR A 423 -1.32 -16.19 -16.94
CA THR A 423 -2.61 -16.27 -16.25
C THR A 423 -2.75 -15.29 -15.10
N GLN A 424 -1.66 -14.86 -14.51
CA GLN A 424 -1.67 -13.93 -13.39
C GLN A 424 -2.17 -12.53 -13.79
N VAL A 425 -1.89 -12.13 -15.01
CA VAL A 425 -2.18 -10.78 -15.50
C VAL A 425 -3.31 -10.74 -16.51
N ASN A 426 -3.63 -11.90 -17.15
CA ASN A 426 -4.76 -12.01 -18.04
C ASN A 426 -6.08 -11.94 -17.25
N ALA A 427 -7.05 -11.20 -17.74
CA ALA A 427 -8.39 -11.15 -17.15
C ALA A 427 -9.19 -12.45 -17.30
N GLU A 428 -8.82 -13.33 -18.22
CA GLU A 428 -9.47 -14.61 -18.48
C GLU A 428 -8.84 -15.76 -17.69
N GLY A 429 -9.56 -16.87 -17.57
CA GLY A 429 -9.12 -18.09 -16.91
C GLY A 429 -9.20 -18.05 -15.38
N TRP A 430 -9.24 -19.25 -14.79
CA TRP A 430 -9.16 -19.45 -13.36
C TRP A 430 -7.73 -19.21 -12.86
N TYR A 431 -7.59 -18.52 -11.72
CA TYR A 431 -6.29 -18.15 -11.20
C TYR A 431 -5.77 -19.16 -10.17
N ILE A 432 -6.60 -19.48 -9.18
CA ILE A 432 -6.19 -20.27 -8.00
C ILE A 432 -5.66 -21.64 -8.41
N ASP A 433 -6.26 -22.28 -9.41
CA ASP A 433 -5.85 -23.60 -9.87
C ASP A 433 -4.66 -23.61 -10.84
N SER A 434 -4.32 -22.45 -11.43
CA SER A 434 -3.35 -22.36 -12.53
C SER A 434 -1.95 -21.92 -12.09
N ILE A 435 -1.77 -21.49 -10.84
CA ILE A 435 -0.51 -20.91 -10.40
C ILE A 435 0.37 -21.91 -9.67
N GLY A 436 1.63 -21.96 -10.14
CA GLY A 436 2.75 -22.54 -9.42
C GLY A 436 3.52 -21.50 -8.62
N ILE A 437 3.81 -21.77 -7.34
CA ILE A 437 4.67 -20.92 -6.55
C ILE A 437 6.12 -21.17 -6.94
N TYR A 438 6.87 -20.09 -7.27
CA TYR A 438 8.34 -20.11 -7.45
C TYR A 438 8.89 -21.24 -8.35
N GLY A 439 8.14 -21.65 -9.38
CA GLY A 439 8.57 -22.73 -10.26
C GLY A 439 8.36 -24.14 -9.67
N ALA A 440 7.71 -24.26 -8.52
CA ALA A 440 7.24 -25.55 -8.02
C ALA A 440 6.10 -26.05 -8.93
N GLU A 441 6.19 -27.30 -9.37
CA GLU A 441 5.21 -27.89 -10.28
C GLU A 441 3.78 -27.97 -9.72
N LYS A 442 3.61 -27.75 -8.39
CA LYS A 442 2.32 -27.90 -7.70
C LYS A 442 2.24 -27.00 -6.46
N PRO A 443 1.71 -25.79 -6.60
CA PRO A 443 1.47 -24.93 -5.46
C PRO A 443 0.32 -25.47 -4.61
N VAL A 444 0.39 -25.18 -3.33
CA VAL A 444 -0.62 -25.62 -2.39
C VAL A 444 -1.00 -24.50 -1.47
N ASN A 445 -2.22 -24.10 -1.54
CA ASN A 445 -2.81 -23.32 -0.47
C ASN A 445 -4.21 -23.86 -0.10
N ILE A 446 -4.74 -23.32 0.96
CA ILE A 446 -6.05 -23.72 1.49
C ILE A 446 -7.15 -23.53 0.44
N LEU A 447 -7.09 -22.46 -0.35
CA LEU A 447 -8.10 -22.16 -1.37
C LEU A 447 -8.07 -23.18 -2.51
N GLN A 448 -6.89 -23.68 -2.90
CA GLN A 448 -6.78 -24.77 -3.89
C GLN A 448 -7.36 -26.09 -3.36
N ALA A 449 -7.08 -26.40 -2.09
CA ALA A 449 -7.65 -27.60 -1.47
C ALA A 449 -9.17 -27.52 -1.44
N LEU A 450 -9.72 -26.40 -0.96
CA LEU A 450 -11.19 -26.20 -0.91
C LEU A 450 -11.81 -26.19 -2.30
N GLY A 451 -11.18 -25.55 -3.30
CA GLY A 451 -11.67 -25.48 -4.68
C GLY A 451 -11.81 -26.82 -5.39
N ARG A 452 -11.19 -27.90 -4.87
CA ARG A 452 -11.34 -29.26 -5.38
C ARG A 452 -12.61 -29.96 -4.90
N HIS A 453 -13.31 -29.43 -3.91
CA HIS A 453 -14.60 -29.94 -3.48
C HIS A 453 -15.74 -29.36 -4.34
N PRO A 454 -16.50 -30.19 -5.08
CA PRO A 454 -17.60 -29.69 -5.90
C PRO A 454 -18.67 -28.93 -5.11
N SER A 455 -18.89 -29.31 -3.85
CA SER A 455 -19.80 -28.63 -2.93
C SER A 455 -19.32 -27.22 -2.58
N PHE A 456 -18.02 -27.02 -2.38
CA PHE A 456 -17.43 -25.70 -2.17
C PHE A 456 -17.56 -24.80 -3.42
N MET A 457 -17.32 -25.34 -4.61
CA MET A 457 -17.46 -24.55 -5.85
C MET A 457 -18.91 -24.17 -6.15
N LYS A 458 -19.90 -24.97 -5.69
CA LYS A 458 -21.30 -24.55 -5.71
C LYS A 458 -21.53 -23.35 -4.78
N GLU A 459 -20.88 -23.34 -3.62
CA GLU A 459 -20.95 -22.20 -2.70
C GLU A 459 -20.26 -20.96 -3.29
N VAL A 460 -19.12 -21.11 -3.94
CA VAL A 460 -18.46 -20.01 -4.70
C VAL A 460 -19.41 -19.40 -5.74
N SER A 461 -20.11 -20.26 -6.52
CA SER A 461 -21.10 -19.78 -7.49
C SER A 461 -22.29 -19.08 -6.82
N ARG A 462 -22.79 -19.62 -5.71
CA ARG A 462 -23.88 -19.01 -4.95
C ARG A 462 -23.49 -17.60 -4.46
N VAL A 463 -22.34 -17.50 -3.81
CA VAL A 463 -21.82 -16.25 -3.25
C VAL A 463 -21.56 -15.23 -4.36
N TYR A 464 -20.98 -15.65 -5.50
CA TYR A 464 -20.79 -14.75 -6.65
C TYR A 464 -22.14 -14.17 -7.12
N ASN A 465 -23.15 -15.02 -7.32
CA ASN A 465 -24.45 -14.57 -7.82
C ASN A 465 -25.20 -13.66 -6.82
N GLU A 466 -25.03 -13.89 -5.54
CA GLU A 466 -25.56 -13.00 -4.49
C GLU A 466 -24.91 -11.62 -4.49
N HIS A 467 -23.61 -11.57 -4.73
CA HIS A 467 -22.82 -10.32 -4.74
C HIS A 467 -22.47 -9.83 -6.16
N LYS A 468 -23.09 -10.35 -7.21
CA LYS A 468 -22.78 -10.03 -8.61
C LYS A 468 -22.71 -8.53 -8.87
N TRP A 469 -23.60 -7.76 -8.27
CA TRP A 469 -23.63 -6.31 -8.36
C TRP A 469 -22.32 -5.64 -7.91
N ALA A 470 -21.63 -6.20 -6.91
CA ALA A 470 -20.36 -5.65 -6.41
C ALA A 470 -19.23 -5.82 -7.44
N PHE A 471 -19.18 -6.99 -8.10
CA PHE A 471 -18.22 -7.24 -9.19
C PHE A 471 -18.51 -6.35 -10.41
N GLU A 472 -19.77 -6.19 -10.78
CA GLU A 472 -20.20 -5.31 -11.90
C GLU A 472 -19.88 -3.84 -11.62
N ASN A 473 -19.85 -3.43 -10.35
CA ASN A 473 -19.56 -2.06 -9.93
C ASN A 473 -18.04 -1.73 -9.93
N MET A 474 -17.14 -2.72 -10.03
CA MET A 474 -15.69 -2.48 -9.94
C MET A 474 -15.22 -1.41 -10.93
N THR A 475 -15.66 -1.47 -12.18
CA THR A 475 -15.25 -0.51 -13.23
C THR A 475 -15.71 0.91 -12.88
N ALA A 476 -16.94 1.07 -12.42
CA ALA A 476 -17.47 2.38 -11.98
C ALA A 476 -16.72 2.91 -10.75
N ASN A 477 -16.33 2.02 -9.84
CA ASN A 477 -15.52 2.38 -8.68
C ASN A 477 -14.13 2.88 -9.12
N VAL A 478 -13.46 2.22 -10.09
CA VAL A 478 -12.20 2.72 -10.65
C VAL A 478 -12.35 4.14 -11.18
N ASP A 479 -13.41 4.42 -11.97
CA ASP A 479 -13.69 5.75 -12.52
C ASP A 479 -13.94 6.79 -11.40
N GLN A 480 -14.61 6.39 -10.32
CA GLN A 480 -14.85 7.23 -9.15
C GLN A 480 -13.54 7.59 -8.43
N GLN A 481 -12.70 6.59 -8.17
CA GLN A 481 -11.41 6.80 -7.48
C GLN A 481 -10.45 7.62 -8.35
N GLN A 482 -10.46 7.44 -9.68
CA GLN A 482 -9.69 8.28 -10.59
C GLN A 482 -10.07 9.76 -10.46
N LYS A 483 -11.36 10.08 -10.46
CA LYS A 483 -11.84 11.46 -10.27
C LYS A 483 -11.45 12.01 -8.91
N LEU A 484 -11.59 11.20 -7.87
CA LEU A 484 -11.24 11.58 -6.49
C LEU A 484 -9.76 11.93 -6.37
N LEU A 485 -8.86 11.07 -6.89
CA LEU A 485 -7.42 11.17 -6.63
C LEU A 485 -6.65 12.09 -7.57
N ARG A 486 -7.17 12.49 -8.70
CA ARG A 486 -6.43 13.12 -9.81
C ARG A 486 -5.36 14.14 -9.39
N LYS A 487 -5.67 15.06 -8.48
CA LYS A 487 -4.71 16.08 -8.03
C LYS A 487 -3.73 15.53 -6.99
N SER A 488 -4.20 14.70 -6.08
CA SER A 488 -3.35 14.04 -5.08
C SER A 488 -2.39 13.04 -5.72
N ALA A 489 -2.83 12.31 -6.74
CA ALA A 489 -1.97 11.43 -7.54
C ALA A 489 -0.89 12.23 -8.28
N ALA A 490 -1.24 13.39 -8.85
CA ALA A 490 -0.25 14.27 -9.48
C ALA A 490 0.83 14.75 -8.49
N MET A 491 0.45 15.12 -7.25
CA MET A 491 1.42 15.46 -6.19
C MET A 491 2.28 14.26 -5.80
N ASN A 492 1.67 13.10 -5.66
CA ASN A 492 2.40 11.86 -5.32
C ASN A 492 3.43 11.50 -6.40
N ASN A 493 3.04 11.60 -7.67
CA ASN A 493 3.93 11.27 -8.79
C ASN A 493 5.04 12.32 -8.99
N GLU A 494 4.76 13.58 -8.69
CA GLU A 494 5.80 14.61 -8.68
C GLU A 494 6.90 14.30 -7.66
N ARG A 495 6.51 13.77 -6.49
CA ARG A 495 7.46 13.45 -5.43
C ARG A 495 8.21 12.14 -5.66
N TRP A 496 7.52 11.10 -6.09
CA TRP A 496 8.06 9.73 -6.10
C TRP A 496 8.32 9.17 -7.50
N GLY A 497 7.78 9.82 -8.53
CA GLY A 497 7.78 9.27 -9.88
C GLY A 497 6.89 8.03 -10.00
N THR A 498 7.10 7.26 -11.07
CA THR A 498 6.49 5.95 -11.26
C THR A 498 7.48 4.86 -10.90
N ASN A 499 6.99 3.83 -10.24
CA ASN A 499 7.81 2.71 -9.82
C ASN A 499 8.13 1.79 -11.02
N SER A 500 9.42 1.58 -11.30
CA SER A 500 9.90 0.70 -12.37
C SER A 500 9.98 -0.79 -11.97
N LEU A 501 9.76 -1.11 -10.69
CA LEU A 501 9.85 -2.50 -10.18
C LEU A 501 8.63 -3.34 -10.53
N SER A 502 7.56 -2.73 -11.01
CA SER A 502 6.34 -3.42 -11.40
C SER A 502 6.17 -3.45 -12.91
N THR A 503 5.66 -4.56 -13.39
CA THR A 503 5.22 -4.71 -14.78
C THR A 503 3.69 -4.73 -14.80
N GLU A 504 3.13 -3.95 -15.70
CA GLU A 504 1.71 -3.99 -16.00
C GLU A 504 1.53 -4.37 -17.48
N TYR A 505 0.45 -5.09 -17.78
CA TYR A 505 0.04 -5.24 -19.16
C TYR A 505 -0.58 -3.95 -19.61
N VAL A 506 0.22 -3.16 -20.28
CA VAL A 506 -0.22 -1.91 -20.84
C VAL A 506 -0.75 -2.15 -22.23
N VAL A 507 -2.03 -2.01 -22.38
CA VAL A 507 -2.62 -1.73 -23.67
C VAL A 507 -2.62 -0.22 -23.85
N ALA A 508 -1.50 0.34 -24.32
CA ALA A 508 -1.53 1.72 -24.74
C ALA A 508 -2.57 1.86 -25.88
N PRO A 509 -3.42 2.88 -25.85
CA PRO A 509 -4.50 3.04 -26.86
C PRO A 509 -4.05 2.98 -28.31
N ASN A 510 -2.77 3.24 -28.57
CA ASN A 510 -2.18 3.28 -29.92
C ASN A 510 -1.31 2.06 -30.27
N THR A 511 -1.23 1.02 -29.43
CA THR A 511 -0.40 -0.18 -29.70
C THR A 511 -1.22 -1.46 -29.84
N MET A 512 -2.46 -1.37 -30.23
CA MET A 512 -3.37 -2.49 -30.47
C MET A 512 -2.82 -3.53 -31.48
N ALA A 513 -1.85 -3.18 -32.31
CA ALA A 513 -1.26 -4.07 -33.31
C ALA A 513 -0.41 -5.23 -32.74
N ALA A 514 -0.01 -5.18 -31.47
CA ALA A 514 0.84 -6.20 -30.86
C ALA A 514 0.06 -7.32 -30.14
N ILE A 515 -1.24 -7.22 -30.02
CA ILE A 515 -2.10 -8.10 -29.20
C ILE A 515 -2.51 -9.37 -29.95
N GLY A 516 -2.33 -9.43 -31.25
CA GLY A 516 -2.82 -10.53 -32.08
C GLY A 516 -2.11 -11.89 -31.93
N THR A 517 -1.08 -12.01 -31.10
CA THR A 517 -0.25 -13.23 -31.05
C THR A 517 -0.33 -14.01 -29.73
N GLY A 518 -1.19 -13.65 -28.80
CA GLY A 518 -1.30 -14.33 -27.49
C GLY A 518 -0.05 -14.21 -26.60
N LYS A 519 0.98 -13.50 -27.06
CA LYS A 519 2.18 -13.19 -26.28
C LYS A 519 2.20 -11.70 -25.98
N TYR A 520 1.74 -11.33 -24.81
CA TYR A 520 1.81 -9.97 -24.33
C TYR A 520 3.28 -9.58 -24.13
N ARG A 521 3.77 -8.63 -24.90
CA ARG A 521 5.09 -8.03 -24.69
C ARG A 521 4.92 -6.70 -23.96
N LEU A 522 5.56 -6.60 -22.83
CA LEU A 522 5.75 -5.30 -22.16
C LEU A 522 6.52 -4.36 -23.08
N ASN A 523 5.95 -3.22 -23.36
CA ASN A 523 6.64 -2.16 -24.07
C ASN A 523 7.37 -1.26 -23.07
N TYR A 524 8.59 -1.62 -22.68
CA TYR A 524 9.43 -0.86 -21.74
C TYR A 524 9.82 0.54 -22.23
N ARG A 525 9.46 0.93 -23.45
CA ARG A 525 9.84 2.20 -24.04
C ARG A 525 8.76 3.28 -23.92
N VAL A 526 7.59 2.94 -23.43
CA VAL A 526 6.50 3.92 -23.26
C VAL A 526 6.54 4.45 -21.84
N THR A 527 6.75 5.74 -21.70
CA THR A 527 6.54 6.41 -20.40
C THR A 527 5.05 6.46 -20.14
N LEU A 528 4.58 5.67 -19.19
CA LEU A 528 3.19 5.62 -18.80
C LEU A 528 2.87 6.75 -17.84
N THR A 529 1.73 7.38 -18.08
CA THR A 529 1.12 8.33 -17.16
C THR A 529 0.29 7.61 -16.10
N TRP A 530 -0.05 8.30 -15.03
CA TRP A 530 -0.98 7.78 -14.03
C TRP A 530 -2.34 7.38 -14.65
N ASP A 531 -2.83 8.15 -15.60
CA ASP A 531 -4.08 7.84 -16.31
C ASP A 531 -3.99 6.53 -17.10
N ASP A 532 -2.83 6.20 -17.68
CA ASP A 532 -2.61 4.93 -18.38
C ASP A 532 -2.66 3.74 -17.41
N TYR A 533 -2.04 3.86 -16.23
CA TYR A 533 -2.12 2.82 -15.21
C TYR A 533 -3.55 2.61 -14.69
N VAL A 534 -4.31 3.68 -14.51
CA VAL A 534 -5.72 3.59 -14.11
C VAL A 534 -6.56 3.00 -15.24
N PHE A 535 -6.30 3.36 -16.49
CA PHE A 535 -6.97 2.77 -17.65
C PHE A 535 -6.76 1.25 -17.72
N ASN A 536 -5.54 0.77 -17.52
CA ASN A 536 -5.24 -0.67 -17.52
C ASN A 536 -5.99 -1.41 -16.41
N LEU A 537 -6.02 -0.84 -15.22
CA LEU A 537 -6.80 -1.40 -14.10
C LEU A 537 -8.29 -1.48 -14.47
N ARG A 538 -8.84 -0.41 -15.05
CA ARG A 538 -10.22 -0.34 -15.50
C ARG A 538 -10.56 -1.41 -16.53
N GLU A 539 -9.71 -1.55 -17.55
CA GLU A 539 -9.85 -2.57 -18.62
C GLU A 539 -9.80 -4.00 -18.05
N TYR A 540 -8.87 -4.23 -17.11
CA TYR A 540 -8.81 -5.51 -16.42
C TYR A 540 -10.11 -5.81 -15.68
N CYS A 541 -10.59 -4.89 -14.84
CA CYS A 541 -11.83 -5.05 -14.07
C CYS A 541 -13.02 -5.34 -14.98
N GLN A 542 -13.16 -4.61 -16.09
CA GLN A 542 -14.25 -4.80 -17.04
C GLN A 542 -14.22 -6.19 -17.68
N LYS A 543 -13.06 -6.61 -18.21
CA LYS A 543 -12.89 -7.92 -18.84
C LYS A 543 -13.07 -9.05 -17.85
N ARG A 544 -12.55 -8.87 -16.63
CA ARG A 544 -12.67 -9.88 -15.56
C ARG A 544 -14.12 -10.07 -15.13
N THR A 545 -14.86 -9.00 -14.97
CA THR A 545 -16.30 -9.07 -14.64
C THR A 545 -17.08 -9.82 -15.70
N LEU A 546 -16.84 -9.55 -16.97
CA LEU A 546 -17.50 -10.28 -18.07
C LEU A 546 -17.17 -11.76 -18.04
N TRP A 547 -15.88 -12.09 -17.91
CA TRP A 547 -15.44 -13.49 -17.86
C TRP A 547 -16.06 -14.24 -16.68
N LEU A 548 -16.08 -13.67 -15.49
CA LEU A 548 -16.70 -14.27 -14.30
C LEU A 548 -18.22 -14.45 -14.49
N SER A 549 -18.89 -13.47 -15.08
CA SER A 549 -20.33 -13.56 -15.38
C SER A 549 -20.66 -14.75 -16.27
N ASP A 550 -19.81 -15.05 -17.26
CA ASP A 550 -20.01 -16.18 -18.18
C ASP A 550 -19.71 -17.54 -17.52
N HIS A 551 -18.77 -17.57 -16.55
CA HIS A 551 -18.27 -18.81 -15.96
C HIS A 551 -18.88 -19.16 -14.58
N LEU A 552 -19.52 -18.20 -13.92
CA LEU A 552 -20.20 -18.39 -12.63
C LEU A 552 -21.73 -18.17 -12.71
N ALA A 553 -22.28 -18.03 -13.92
CA ALA A 553 -23.73 -17.95 -14.10
C ALA A 553 -24.46 -19.18 -13.54
N PRO A 554 -25.71 -19.02 -13.07
CA PRO A 554 -26.49 -20.14 -12.59
C PRO A 554 -26.60 -21.26 -13.64
N GLY A 555 -26.30 -22.49 -13.25
CA GLY A 555 -26.36 -23.67 -14.13
C GLY A 555 -25.11 -23.92 -14.99
N VAL A 556 -24.12 -23.03 -14.97
CA VAL A 556 -22.82 -23.29 -15.58
C VAL A 556 -22.05 -24.29 -14.74
N LYS A 557 -21.55 -25.35 -15.37
CA LYS A 557 -20.64 -26.29 -14.72
C LYS A 557 -19.28 -25.61 -14.56
N ILE A 558 -18.85 -25.42 -13.33
CA ILE A 558 -17.52 -24.87 -13.05
C ILE A 558 -16.52 -26.01 -13.22
N ASP A 559 -15.70 -25.91 -14.25
CA ASP A 559 -14.68 -26.92 -14.57
C ASP A 559 -13.30 -26.37 -14.19
N THR A 560 -13.03 -26.35 -12.88
CA THR A 560 -11.76 -25.89 -12.31
C THR A 560 -10.66 -26.94 -12.34
N PHE A 561 -11.00 -28.19 -12.67
CA PHE A 561 -10.13 -29.36 -12.51
C PHE A 561 -9.37 -29.80 -13.78
N GLN A 562 -9.41 -29.06 -14.87
CA GLN A 562 -8.77 -29.48 -16.15
C GLN A 562 -7.24 -29.57 -16.11
N ILE A 563 -6.58 -29.04 -15.10
CA ILE A 563 -5.11 -28.95 -15.04
C ILE A 563 -4.45 -30.13 -14.31
N TYR A 564 -5.22 -30.91 -13.56
CA TYR A 564 -4.69 -32.09 -12.87
C TYR A 564 -5.42 -33.37 -13.34
N PRO A 565 -4.73 -34.26 -14.07
CA PRO A 565 -5.33 -35.57 -14.45
C PRO A 565 -5.86 -36.28 -13.22
N ALA A 566 -7.06 -36.84 -13.32
CA ALA A 566 -7.61 -37.74 -12.33
C ALA A 566 -6.58 -38.85 -12.04
N GLY A 567 -6.13 -38.95 -10.78
CA GLY A 567 -5.15 -39.96 -10.38
C GLY A 567 -3.85 -39.44 -9.79
N THR A 568 -3.61 -38.16 -9.72
CA THR A 568 -2.50 -37.59 -8.91
C THR A 568 -2.99 -37.42 -7.46
N LYS A 569 -2.99 -38.54 -6.71
CA LYS A 569 -3.13 -38.55 -5.24
C LYS A 569 -1.89 -37.99 -4.58
#